data_f52c7f1984d4465395c3262e160f0598
#
_entry.id   f52c7f1984d4465395c3262e160f0598
#
_cell.length_a   1.000
_cell.length_b   1.000
_cell.length_c   1.000
_cell.angle_alpha   90.00
_cell.angle_beta   90.00
_cell.angle_gamma   90.00
#
_symmetry.space_group_name_H-M   'P 1'
#
loop_
_entity.id
_entity.type
_entity.pdbx_description
1 polymer ?
#
loop_
_entity_poly.entity_id
_entity_poly.type
_entity_poly.pdbx_seq_one_letter_code
_entity_poly.pdbx_strand_id
1 'polypeptide(L)'
;VTEMRWLARGEADLPAGDRWLARAEAGRAASMRFTKRRTEFLLARWTAKEAMRLLFGPDGPAEPRDLEVRHHSSGAPEAYRDGQPLPVGISLSDRAGWAVCLLGLEPGAVGCDLELVEPRGAAFVADYFTPSERRVIGSDPLLANLLWSAKESALKVLRAGLRRDTRSVEVLLSDEEDGWSRLAVRVLREAGQGPVGGRMLHGWWRRFGDFLLTVAADRPVPAPLPLQEPAALASATPSHTWLARPLG
;
A
#
# COMPACT_ATOMS: atom_id res chain seq x y z
N VAL A 1 -19.57 -4.70 8.97
CA VAL A 1 -18.93 -4.53 7.64
C VAL A 1 -17.56 -3.94 7.88
N THR A 2 -16.52 -4.67 7.48
CA THR A 2 -15.13 -4.22 7.62
C THR A 2 -14.95 -2.90 6.87
N GLU A 3 -14.62 -1.83 7.59
CA GLU A 3 -14.28 -0.55 6.98
C GLU A 3 -12.77 -0.45 6.76
N MET A 4 -12.38 0.22 5.68
CA MET A 4 -11.01 0.60 5.42
C MET A 4 -10.85 2.10 5.51
N ARG A 5 -9.78 2.54 6.20
CA ARG A 5 -9.36 3.94 6.30
C ARG A 5 -7.97 4.11 5.73
N TRP A 6 -7.71 5.21 5.08
CA TRP A 6 -6.41 5.45 4.49
C TRP A 6 -5.93 6.88 4.67
N LEU A 7 -4.59 7.05 4.61
CA LEU A 7 -3.91 8.32 4.70
C LEU A 7 -2.75 8.35 3.72
N ALA A 8 -2.54 9.48 3.05
CA ALA A 8 -1.34 9.76 2.28
C ALA A 8 -0.52 10.88 2.94
N ARG A 9 0.83 10.79 2.84
CA ARG A 9 1.79 11.83 3.24
C ARG A 9 2.90 11.93 2.21
N GLY A 10 3.33 13.15 1.98
CA GLY A 10 4.52 13.46 1.18
C GLY A 10 5.77 13.62 2.03
N GLU A 11 6.95 13.66 1.41
CA GLU A 11 8.22 13.89 2.11
C GLU A 11 8.24 15.25 2.85
N ALA A 12 7.46 16.24 2.39
CA ALA A 12 7.34 17.53 3.05
C ALA A 12 6.62 17.44 4.43
N ASP A 13 5.87 16.37 4.66
CA ASP A 13 5.15 16.15 5.92
C ASP A 13 6.04 15.47 6.99
N LEU A 14 7.25 15.05 6.62
CA LEU A 14 8.15 14.42 7.57
C LEU A 14 8.63 15.41 8.64
N PRO A 15 8.45 15.10 9.93
CA PRO A 15 9.01 15.93 11.00
C PRO A 15 10.53 15.86 11.00
N ALA A 16 11.15 16.95 11.46
CA ALA A 16 12.58 16.98 11.67
C ALA A 16 13.02 16.02 12.79
N GLY A 17 14.17 15.38 12.60
CA GLY A 17 14.75 14.47 13.57
C GLY A 17 14.03 13.11 13.65
N ASP A 18 14.30 12.36 14.70
CA ASP A 18 13.87 10.96 14.86
C ASP A 18 13.14 10.68 16.19
N ARG A 19 12.88 11.70 17.02
CA ARG A 19 12.25 11.54 18.34
C ARG A 19 10.83 10.96 18.30
N TRP A 20 10.20 10.98 17.13
CA TRP A 20 8.89 10.41 16.88
C TRP A 20 8.93 8.91 16.57
N LEU A 21 10.11 8.35 16.31
CA LEU A 21 10.30 6.92 16.08
C LEU A 21 10.28 6.13 17.38
N ALA A 22 9.73 4.94 17.35
CA ALA A 22 9.95 3.96 18.40
C ALA A 22 11.43 3.52 18.39
N ARG A 23 11.93 3.03 19.53
CA ARG A 23 13.36 2.69 19.70
C ARG A 23 13.89 1.73 18.61
N ALA A 24 13.11 0.70 18.28
CA ALA A 24 13.52 -0.27 17.26
C ALA A 24 13.54 0.34 15.85
N GLU A 25 12.58 1.22 15.55
CA GLU A 25 12.53 1.93 14.27
C GLU A 25 13.70 2.92 14.11
N ALA A 26 14.04 3.65 15.18
CA ALA A 26 15.20 4.57 15.18
C ALA A 26 16.51 3.80 14.93
N GLY A 27 16.72 2.66 15.60
CA GLY A 27 17.85 1.80 15.35
C GLY A 27 17.94 1.29 13.91
N ARG A 28 16.79 0.92 13.34
CA ARG A 28 16.71 0.48 11.94
C ARG A 28 17.01 1.63 10.97
N ALA A 29 16.45 2.82 11.19
CA ALA A 29 16.72 3.99 10.37
C ALA A 29 18.21 4.37 10.40
N ALA A 30 18.85 4.34 11.57
CA ALA A 30 20.27 4.63 11.74
C ALA A 30 21.17 3.62 11.01
N SER A 31 20.74 2.37 10.85
CA SER A 31 21.49 1.33 10.13
C SER A 31 21.40 1.44 8.61
N MET A 32 20.50 2.25 8.07
CA MET A 32 20.31 2.40 6.63
C MET A 32 21.35 3.30 6.00
N ARG A 33 22.14 2.75 5.09
CA ARG A 33 23.24 3.46 4.40
C ARG A 33 22.77 4.34 3.24
N PHE A 34 21.66 3.96 2.59
CA PHE A 34 21.16 4.64 1.39
C PHE A 34 20.08 5.64 1.76
N THR A 35 20.32 6.91 1.49
CA THR A 35 19.41 8.04 1.76
C THR A 35 17.99 7.75 1.23
N LYS A 36 17.87 7.30 -0.01
CA LYS A 36 16.58 6.93 -0.60
C LYS A 36 15.80 5.96 0.30
N ARG A 37 16.39 4.83 0.64
CA ARG A 37 15.72 3.79 1.45
C ARG A 37 15.38 4.28 2.86
N ARG A 38 16.25 5.12 3.42
CA ARG A 38 15.99 5.73 4.73
C ARG A 38 14.81 6.69 4.67
N THR A 39 14.74 7.55 3.65
CA THR A 39 13.62 8.48 3.46
C THR A 39 12.32 7.73 3.24
N GLU A 40 12.28 6.75 2.35
CA GLU A 40 11.11 5.89 2.11
C GLU A 40 10.66 5.18 3.41
N PHE A 41 11.60 4.64 4.17
CA PHE A 41 11.29 4.02 5.47
C PHE A 41 10.69 5.02 6.46
N LEU A 42 11.29 6.19 6.61
CA LEU A 42 10.80 7.24 7.52
C LEU A 42 9.41 7.72 7.10
N LEU A 43 9.21 7.97 5.81
CA LEU A 43 7.92 8.41 5.28
C LEU A 43 6.82 7.37 5.50
N ALA A 44 7.09 6.09 5.22
CA ALA A 44 6.13 5.02 5.47
C ALA A 44 5.79 4.91 6.98
N ARG A 45 6.77 5.05 7.88
CA ARG A 45 6.56 5.02 9.33
C ARG A 45 5.76 6.22 9.81
N TRP A 46 6.09 7.42 9.34
CA TRP A 46 5.35 8.63 9.68
C TRP A 46 3.88 8.52 9.24
N THR A 47 3.66 8.15 7.98
CA THR A 47 2.29 7.98 7.44
C THR A 47 1.48 6.97 8.25
N ALA A 48 2.09 5.85 8.64
CA ALA A 48 1.42 4.84 9.46
C ALA A 48 1.04 5.36 10.85
N LYS A 49 1.95 6.05 11.52
CA LYS A 49 1.71 6.60 12.87
C LYS A 49 0.63 7.68 12.85
N GLU A 50 0.67 8.57 11.87
CA GLU A 50 -0.36 9.58 11.68
C GLU A 50 -1.72 8.96 11.34
N ALA A 51 -1.76 7.92 10.49
CA ALA A 51 -2.99 7.20 10.19
C ALA A 51 -3.59 6.57 11.46
N MET A 52 -2.78 5.93 12.28
CA MET A 52 -3.25 5.36 13.55
C MET A 52 -3.72 6.43 14.53
N ARG A 53 -2.99 7.56 14.65
CA ARG A 53 -3.39 8.67 15.52
C ARG A 53 -4.74 9.27 15.09
N LEU A 54 -4.92 9.50 13.81
CA LEU A 54 -6.19 10.02 13.27
C LEU A 54 -7.34 9.02 13.45
N LEU A 55 -7.06 7.72 13.31
CA LEU A 55 -8.06 6.68 13.50
C LEU A 55 -8.56 6.61 14.94
N PHE A 56 -7.65 6.63 15.90
CA PHE A 56 -7.99 6.49 17.33
C PHE A 56 -8.44 7.81 17.97
N GLY A 57 -8.19 8.95 17.31
CA GLY A 57 -8.61 10.27 17.80
C GLY A 57 -8.00 10.66 19.15
N PRO A 58 -8.69 11.51 19.92
CA PRO A 58 -8.18 12.02 21.20
C PRO A 58 -7.91 10.96 22.26
N ASP A 59 -8.60 9.82 22.19
CA ASP A 59 -8.43 8.68 23.10
C ASP A 59 -7.26 7.78 22.68
N GLY A 60 -6.62 8.13 21.58
CA GLY A 60 -5.48 7.42 21.01
C GLY A 60 -4.16 7.71 21.72
N PRO A 61 -3.04 7.23 21.15
CA PRO A 61 -1.70 7.52 21.68
C PRO A 61 -1.38 9.00 21.56
N ALA A 62 -0.88 9.58 22.67
CA ALA A 62 -0.52 10.99 22.72
C ALA A 62 0.69 11.30 21.82
N GLU A 63 1.65 10.38 21.77
CA GLU A 63 2.92 10.57 21.07
C GLU A 63 3.12 9.55 19.95
N PRO A 64 3.62 9.94 18.76
CA PRO A 64 3.90 9.00 17.67
C PRO A 64 4.88 7.89 18.03
N ARG A 65 5.82 8.13 18.97
CA ARG A 65 6.80 7.13 19.42
C ARG A 65 6.20 5.94 20.18
N ASP A 66 4.97 6.08 20.71
CA ASP A 66 4.26 5.02 21.43
C ASP A 66 3.62 4.03 20.45
N LEU A 67 3.51 4.42 19.17
CA LEU A 67 3.12 3.58 18.07
C LEU A 67 4.33 2.98 17.37
N GLU A 68 4.23 1.73 16.95
CA GLU A 68 5.29 1.04 16.24
C GLU A 68 4.72 0.20 15.09
N VAL A 69 5.41 0.17 13.97
CA VAL A 69 5.12 -0.78 12.89
C VAL A 69 6.23 -1.83 12.88
N ARG A 70 5.87 -3.03 13.27
CA ARG A 70 6.73 -4.22 13.20
C ARG A 70 6.47 -4.99 11.91
N HIS A 71 7.30 -5.99 11.65
CA HIS A 71 7.10 -6.90 10.53
C HIS A 71 6.96 -8.32 11.06
N HIS A 72 5.89 -8.96 10.64
CA HIS A 72 5.73 -10.41 10.79
C HIS A 72 6.86 -11.16 10.05
N SER A 73 7.06 -12.42 10.36
CA SER A 73 8.04 -13.28 9.67
C SER A 73 7.80 -13.37 8.15
N SER A 74 6.57 -13.19 7.69
CA SER A 74 6.21 -13.07 6.28
C SER A 74 6.66 -11.75 5.63
N GLY A 75 7.07 -10.74 6.41
CA GLY A 75 7.34 -9.38 5.97
C GLY A 75 6.13 -8.45 6.01
N ALA A 76 4.92 -8.95 6.33
CA ALA A 76 3.74 -8.11 6.45
C ALA A 76 3.86 -7.14 7.63
N PRO A 77 3.43 -5.87 7.48
CA PRO A 77 3.44 -4.92 8.59
C PRO A 77 2.37 -5.27 9.63
N GLU A 78 2.68 -4.97 10.88
CA GLU A 78 1.79 -5.12 12.03
C GLU A 78 1.88 -3.87 12.90
N ALA A 79 0.73 -3.38 13.37
CA ALA A 79 0.62 -2.18 14.19
C ALA A 79 0.66 -2.53 15.69
N TYR A 80 1.44 -1.76 16.44
CA TYR A 80 1.60 -1.91 17.89
C TYR A 80 1.45 -0.57 18.59
N ARG A 81 0.95 -0.60 19.82
CA ARG A 81 0.95 0.51 20.77
C ARG A 81 1.53 0.02 22.11
N ASP A 82 2.53 0.71 22.63
CA ASP A 82 3.18 0.36 23.91
C ASP A 82 3.58 -1.11 23.99
N GLY A 83 4.07 -1.65 22.87
CA GLY A 83 4.47 -3.06 22.75
C GLY A 83 3.34 -4.07 22.57
N GLN A 84 2.07 -3.65 22.64
CA GLN A 84 0.90 -4.50 22.43
C GLN A 84 0.37 -4.40 20.99
N PRO A 85 -0.02 -5.52 20.35
CA PRO A 85 -0.59 -5.47 19.01
C PRO A 85 -1.92 -4.74 19.00
N LEU A 86 -2.14 -3.91 17.99
CA LEU A 86 -3.41 -3.27 17.74
C LEU A 86 -4.32 -4.18 16.91
N PRO A 87 -5.64 -4.21 17.18
CA PRO A 87 -6.59 -5.06 16.47
C PRO A 87 -6.99 -4.47 15.10
N VAL A 88 -6.01 -4.04 14.32
CA VAL A 88 -6.21 -3.45 12.98
C VAL A 88 -5.33 -4.15 11.95
N GLY A 89 -5.86 -4.34 10.75
CA GLY A 89 -5.04 -4.66 9.59
C GLY A 89 -4.28 -3.42 9.13
N ILE A 90 -3.03 -3.56 8.70
CA ILE A 90 -2.23 -2.44 8.17
C ILE A 90 -1.51 -2.83 6.89
N SER A 91 -1.48 -1.94 5.92
CA SER A 91 -0.68 -2.06 4.70
C SER A 91 -0.06 -0.72 4.35
N LEU A 92 1.15 -0.77 3.80
CA LEU A 92 1.94 0.41 3.44
C LEU A 92 2.42 0.29 2.00
N SER A 93 2.48 1.42 1.31
CA SER A 93 3.13 1.57 0.02
C SER A 93 3.71 2.97 -0.11
N ASP A 94 4.81 3.09 -0.86
CA ASP A 94 5.43 4.37 -1.17
C ASP A 94 5.87 4.45 -2.63
N ARG A 95 5.74 5.63 -3.21
CA ARG A 95 6.16 5.92 -4.58
C ARG A 95 6.46 7.40 -4.75
N ALA A 96 7.61 7.72 -5.34
CA ALA A 96 7.95 9.07 -5.82
C ALA A 96 7.73 10.18 -4.79
N GLY A 97 8.21 9.99 -3.56
CA GLY A 97 8.13 10.99 -2.48
C GLY A 97 6.79 11.01 -1.72
N TRP A 98 5.91 10.03 -1.97
CA TRP A 98 4.64 9.85 -1.27
C TRP A 98 4.54 8.47 -0.64
N ALA A 99 3.87 8.38 0.49
CA ALA A 99 3.50 7.11 1.11
C ALA A 99 2.02 7.08 1.45
N VAL A 100 1.46 5.88 1.41
CA VAL A 100 0.07 5.58 1.80
C VAL A 100 0.07 4.52 2.89
N CYS A 101 -0.75 4.74 3.90
CA CYS A 101 -1.13 3.74 4.90
C CYS A 101 -2.61 3.40 4.74
N LEU A 102 -2.91 2.13 4.62
CA LEU A 102 -4.27 1.58 4.68
C LEU A 102 -4.46 0.84 5.99
N LEU A 103 -5.54 1.14 6.70
CA LEU A 103 -5.96 0.49 7.94
C LEU A 103 -7.29 -0.22 7.71
N GLY A 104 -7.35 -1.51 8.06
CA GLY A 104 -8.61 -2.26 8.16
C GLY A 104 -9.07 -2.26 9.61
N LEU A 105 -10.32 -1.84 9.89
CA LEU A 105 -10.82 -1.64 11.25
C LEU A 105 -11.15 -2.96 12.00
N GLU A 106 -11.11 -4.08 11.29
CA GLU A 106 -11.29 -5.40 11.87
C GLU A 106 -10.07 -6.26 11.59
N PRO A 107 -9.79 -7.28 12.42
CA PRO A 107 -8.76 -8.26 12.10
C PRO A 107 -9.02 -8.88 10.73
N GLY A 108 -8.10 -8.69 9.81
CA GLY A 108 -8.18 -9.17 8.43
C GLY A 108 -6.99 -8.69 7.62
N ALA A 109 -6.75 -9.37 6.53
CA ALA A 109 -5.67 -8.99 5.66
C ALA A 109 -6.13 -7.90 4.69
N VAL A 110 -5.44 -6.77 4.71
CA VAL A 110 -5.60 -5.67 3.77
C VAL A 110 -4.29 -5.42 3.02
N GLY A 111 -4.38 -4.91 1.80
CA GLY A 111 -3.24 -4.54 1.00
C GLY A 111 -3.51 -3.24 0.25
N CYS A 112 -2.52 -2.37 0.16
CA CYS A 112 -2.57 -1.19 -0.68
C CYS A 112 -1.29 -1.06 -1.49
N ASP A 113 -1.41 -0.41 -2.64
CA ASP A 113 -0.26 -0.09 -3.46
C ASP A 113 -0.45 1.25 -4.15
N LEU A 114 0.61 2.05 -4.17
CA LEU A 114 0.69 3.37 -4.77
C LEU A 114 1.69 3.33 -5.93
N GLU A 115 1.24 3.68 -7.13
CA GLU A 115 2.07 3.69 -8.32
C GLU A 115 1.92 5.01 -9.11
N LEU A 116 2.87 5.28 -9.99
CA LEU A 116 2.75 6.33 -11.01
C LEU A 116 2.19 5.75 -12.29
N VAL A 117 1.36 6.53 -12.97
CA VAL A 117 0.92 6.22 -14.33
C VAL A 117 2.04 6.60 -15.30
N GLU A 118 2.89 5.64 -15.59
CA GLU A 118 4.07 5.80 -16.45
C GLU A 118 4.19 4.65 -17.47
N PRO A 119 4.84 4.85 -18.61
CA PRO A 119 5.04 3.77 -19.58
C PRO A 119 5.80 2.59 -18.97
N ARG A 120 5.34 1.38 -19.25
CA ARG A 120 6.02 0.13 -18.87
C ARG A 120 6.59 -0.54 -20.12
N GLY A 121 7.79 -1.08 -20.01
CA GLY A 121 8.43 -1.80 -21.14
C GLY A 121 7.71 -3.11 -21.50
N ALA A 122 7.81 -3.51 -22.75
CA ALA A 122 7.20 -4.76 -23.24
C ALA A 122 7.66 -6.00 -22.46
N ALA A 123 8.93 -6.05 -22.04
CA ALA A 123 9.46 -7.12 -21.19
C ALA A 123 8.74 -7.17 -19.84
N PHE A 124 8.52 -6.02 -19.18
CA PHE A 124 7.77 -5.96 -17.94
C PHE A 124 6.36 -6.53 -18.11
N VAL A 125 5.65 -6.12 -19.17
CA VAL A 125 4.31 -6.64 -19.45
C VAL A 125 4.34 -8.15 -19.72
N ALA A 126 5.36 -8.64 -20.43
CA ALA A 126 5.51 -10.07 -20.71
C ALA A 126 5.77 -10.91 -19.44
N ASP A 127 6.56 -10.39 -18.50
CA ASP A 127 7.05 -11.14 -17.34
C ASP A 127 6.04 -11.19 -16.19
N TYR A 128 5.25 -10.13 -15.99
CA TYR A 128 4.43 -9.97 -14.79
C TYR A 128 2.93 -10.18 -14.98
N PHE A 129 2.44 -10.24 -16.23
CA PHE A 129 1.00 -10.35 -16.50
C PHE A 129 0.61 -11.66 -17.19
N THR A 130 -0.61 -12.12 -16.90
CA THR A 130 -1.20 -13.27 -17.58
C THR A 130 -1.50 -12.94 -19.05
N PRO A 131 -1.68 -13.94 -19.93
CA PRO A 131 -2.06 -13.67 -21.33
C PRO A 131 -3.37 -12.88 -21.48
N SER A 132 -4.33 -13.08 -20.60
CA SER A 132 -5.60 -12.33 -20.57
C SER A 132 -5.36 -10.86 -20.22
N GLU A 133 -4.59 -10.58 -19.16
CA GLU A 133 -4.27 -9.23 -18.75
C GLU A 133 -3.45 -8.46 -19.80
N ARG A 134 -2.52 -9.12 -20.48
CA ARG A 134 -1.75 -8.51 -21.59
C ARG A 134 -2.66 -8.00 -22.70
N ARG A 135 -3.74 -8.74 -23.01
CA ARG A 135 -4.73 -8.32 -24.02
C ARG A 135 -5.53 -7.09 -23.56
N VAL A 136 -5.85 -7.02 -22.27
CA VAL A 136 -6.52 -5.88 -21.68
C VAL A 136 -5.60 -4.65 -21.65
N ILE A 137 -4.34 -4.82 -21.26
CA ILE A 137 -3.35 -3.75 -21.20
C ILE A 137 -3.10 -3.14 -22.59
N GLY A 138 -2.94 -3.96 -23.62
CA GLY A 138 -2.55 -3.47 -24.95
C GLY A 138 -1.32 -2.57 -24.86
N SER A 139 -1.49 -1.29 -25.17
CA SER A 139 -0.45 -0.26 -25.05
C SER A 139 -0.80 0.84 -24.03
N ASP A 140 -1.83 0.64 -23.20
CA ASP A 140 -2.31 1.64 -22.25
C ASP A 140 -1.45 1.65 -20.96
N PRO A 141 -0.70 2.74 -20.67
CA PRO A 141 0.09 2.84 -19.46
C PRO A 141 -0.76 2.82 -18.18
N LEU A 142 -1.98 3.39 -18.21
CA LEU A 142 -2.87 3.38 -17.05
C LEU A 142 -3.24 1.94 -16.68
N LEU A 143 -3.69 1.15 -17.66
CA LEU A 143 -4.05 -0.26 -17.42
C LEU A 143 -2.84 -1.09 -16.96
N ALA A 144 -1.65 -0.87 -17.53
CA ALA A 144 -0.45 -1.58 -17.10
C ALA A 144 -0.12 -1.30 -15.63
N ASN A 145 -0.15 -0.02 -15.21
CA ASN A 145 0.15 0.34 -13.82
C ASN A 145 -1.01 -0.05 -12.88
N LEU A 146 -2.26 0.05 -13.30
CA LEU A 146 -3.42 -0.37 -12.53
C LEU A 146 -3.39 -1.88 -12.21
N LEU A 147 -3.19 -2.71 -13.22
CA LEU A 147 -3.14 -4.15 -13.03
C LEU A 147 -1.93 -4.54 -12.17
N TRP A 148 -0.78 -3.89 -12.37
CA TRP A 148 0.41 -4.09 -11.54
C TRP A 148 0.12 -3.76 -10.07
N SER A 149 -0.36 -2.56 -9.80
CA SER A 149 -0.68 -2.08 -8.45
C SER A 149 -1.74 -2.97 -7.77
N ALA A 150 -2.78 -3.41 -8.49
CA ALA A 150 -3.79 -4.31 -7.97
C ALA A 150 -3.21 -5.69 -7.59
N LYS A 151 -2.26 -6.22 -8.38
CA LYS A 151 -1.53 -7.46 -8.04
C LYS A 151 -0.70 -7.29 -6.78
N GLU A 152 0.06 -6.18 -6.66
CA GLU A 152 0.85 -5.89 -5.47
C GLU A 152 -0.04 -5.78 -4.22
N SER A 153 -1.17 -5.09 -4.31
CA SER A 153 -2.16 -5.02 -3.23
C SER A 153 -2.68 -6.41 -2.85
N ALA A 154 -3.01 -7.25 -3.83
CA ALA A 154 -3.47 -8.62 -3.59
C ALA A 154 -2.39 -9.49 -2.95
N LEU A 155 -1.13 -9.40 -3.39
CA LEU A 155 -0.01 -10.15 -2.82
C LEU A 155 0.30 -9.74 -1.38
N LYS A 156 0.06 -8.46 -1.02
CA LYS A 156 0.12 -7.97 0.38
C LYS A 156 -0.98 -8.60 1.23
N VAL A 157 -2.23 -8.70 0.72
CA VAL A 157 -3.33 -9.44 1.40
C VAL A 157 -2.96 -10.91 1.62
N LEU A 158 -2.33 -11.55 0.63
CA LEU A 158 -1.89 -12.94 0.74
C LEU A 158 -0.65 -13.12 1.62
N ARG A 159 -0.04 -12.03 2.11
CA ARG A 159 1.22 -12.02 2.88
C ARG A 159 2.37 -12.73 2.17
N ALA A 160 2.31 -12.79 0.86
CA ALA A 160 3.27 -13.52 0.02
C ALA A 160 4.38 -12.62 -0.53
N GLY A 161 4.09 -11.33 -0.73
CA GLY A 161 4.98 -10.38 -1.40
C GLY A 161 5.43 -10.90 -2.76
N LEU A 162 6.51 -10.36 -3.29
CA LEU A 162 7.11 -10.78 -4.57
C LEU A 162 7.77 -12.17 -4.55
N ARG A 163 7.68 -12.91 -3.44
CA ARG A 163 8.10 -14.32 -3.40
C ARG A 163 7.14 -15.23 -4.18
N ARG A 164 5.93 -14.75 -4.43
CA ARG A 164 4.93 -15.42 -5.26
C ARG A 164 4.93 -14.83 -6.67
N ASP A 165 4.87 -15.69 -7.68
CA ASP A 165 4.72 -15.25 -9.08
C ASP A 165 3.47 -14.36 -9.21
N THR A 166 3.62 -13.16 -9.74
CA THR A 166 2.53 -12.20 -9.93
C THR A 166 1.46 -12.75 -10.89
N ARG A 167 1.83 -13.66 -11.80
CA ARG A 167 0.89 -14.36 -12.68
C ARG A 167 0.02 -15.40 -11.98
N SER A 168 0.29 -15.68 -10.70
CA SER A 168 -0.59 -16.52 -9.85
C SER A 168 -1.85 -15.80 -9.38
N VAL A 169 -1.98 -14.52 -9.67
CA VAL A 169 -3.18 -13.73 -9.45
C VAL A 169 -3.58 -13.01 -10.73
N GLU A 170 -4.88 -12.87 -10.96
CA GLU A 170 -5.46 -12.22 -12.14
C GLU A 170 -6.44 -11.13 -11.72
N VAL A 171 -6.25 -9.94 -12.25
CA VAL A 171 -7.08 -8.77 -11.93
C VAL A 171 -8.30 -8.72 -12.86
N LEU A 172 -9.45 -8.49 -12.26
CA LEU A 172 -10.73 -8.27 -12.94
C LEU A 172 -11.20 -6.85 -12.61
N LEU A 173 -11.31 -6.01 -13.62
CA LEU A 173 -11.83 -4.66 -13.49
C LEU A 173 -13.34 -4.66 -13.66
N SER A 174 -14.03 -3.86 -12.88
CA SER A 174 -15.47 -3.55 -13.05
C SER A 174 -15.62 -2.12 -13.56
N ASP A 175 -16.82 -1.77 -13.95
CA ASP A 175 -17.15 -0.42 -14.41
C ASP A 175 -16.84 0.63 -13.34
N GLU A 176 -16.52 1.85 -13.78
CA GLU A 176 -16.24 2.97 -12.90
C GLU A 176 -17.49 3.39 -12.11
N GLU A 177 -17.32 3.59 -10.81
CA GLU A 177 -18.22 4.29 -9.93
C GLU A 177 -17.63 5.66 -9.57
N ASP A 178 -18.44 6.63 -9.15
CA ASP A 178 -17.98 7.97 -8.79
C ASP A 178 -16.82 7.94 -7.76
N GLY A 179 -15.64 8.31 -8.24
CA GLY A 179 -14.44 8.47 -7.43
C GLY A 179 -13.63 7.20 -7.22
N TRP A 180 -14.17 6.12 -6.69
CA TRP A 180 -13.52 4.81 -6.52
C TRP A 180 -14.17 3.78 -7.44
N SER A 181 -13.36 3.08 -8.22
CA SER A 181 -13.81 1.99 -9.09
C SER A 181 -13.50 0.65 -8.45
N ARG A 182 -14.40 -0.31 -8.61
CA ARG A 182 -14.23 -1.66 -8.05
C ARG A 182 -13.23 -2.47 -8.86
N LEU A 183 -12.52 -3.32 -8.16
CA LEU A 183 -11.73 -4.39 -8.75
C LEU A 183 -11.89 -5.67 -7.94
N ALA A 184 -11.62 -6.80 -8.58
CA ALA A 184 -11.46 -8.08 -7.90
C ALA A 184 -10.16 -8.74 -8.37
N VAL A 185 -9.56 -9.56 -7.52
CA VAL A 185 -8.37 -10.31 -7.87
C VAL A 185 -8.62 -11.78 -7.63
N ARG A 186 -8.59 -12.56 -8.70
CA ARG A 186 -8.70 -14.02 -8.66
C ARG A 186 -7.34 -14.61 -8.34
N VAL A 187 -7.26 -15.39 -7.27
CA VAL A 187 -6.07 -16.20 -6.98
C VAL A 187 -6.13 -17.43 -7.87
N LEU A 188 -5.20 -17.51 -8.83
CA LEU A 188 -5.08 -18.65 -9.72
C LEU A 188 -4.42 -19.80 -8.96
N ARG A 189 -4.76 -21.02 -9.35
CA ARG A 189 -4.25 -22.24 -8.73
C ARG A 189 -2.82 -22.52 -9.16
N GLU A 190 -2.07 -23.09 -8.25
CA GLU A 190 -0.87 -23.85 -8.61
C GLU A 190 -1.30 -25.19 -9.22
N ALA A 191 -0.57 -25.64 -10.25
CA ALA A 191 -0.81 -26.93 -10.86
C ALA A 191 -0.76 -28.05 -9.81
N GLY A 192 -1.84 -28.83 -9.68
CA GLY A 192 -1.94 -29.94 -8.71
C GLY A 192 -2.92 -29.76 -7.56
N GLN A 193 -3.54 -28.58 -7.40
CA GLN A 193 -4.58 -28.39 -6.38
C GLN A 193 -5.99 -28.69 -6.93
N GLY A 194 -6.78 -29.49 -6.19
CA GLY A 194 -8.11 -30.01 -6.58
C GLY A 194 -9.21 -28.97 -6.95
N PRO A 195 -10.45 -29.38 -7.29
CA PRO A 195 -11.45 -28.59 -8.03
C PRO A 195 -12.24 -27.52 -7.24
N VAL A 196 -11.75 -26.94 -6.14
CA VAL A 196 -12.47 -25.89 -5.40
C VAL A 196 -12.18 -24.50 -5.97
N GLY A 197 -13.20 -23.67 -6.17
CA GLY A 197 -13.13 -22.35 -6.83
C GLY A 197 -11.99 -21.46 -6.32
N GLY A 198 -11.33 -20.74 -7.22
CA GLY A 198 -10.23 -19.84 -6.87
C GLY A 198 -10.70 -18.80 -5.85
N ARG A 199 -9.86 -18.50 -4.84
CA ARG A 199 -10.13 -17.44 -3.84
C ARG A 199 -10.22 -16.10 -4.57
N MET A 200 -11.26 -15.34 -4.27
CA MET A 200 -11.43 -13.97 -4.76
C MET A 200 -11.03 -12.99 -3.66
N LEU A 201 -10.25 -12.02 -4.02
CA LEU A 201 -9.99 -10.83 -3.22
C LEU A 201 -10.79 -9.67 -3.81
N HIS A 202 -11.22 -8.76 -2.96
CA HIS A 202 -12.09 -7.64 -3.33
C HIS A 202 -11.33 -6.34 -3.11
N GLY A 203 -11.50 -5.37 -3.99
CA GLY A 203 -10.73 -4.14 -3.87
C GLY A 203 -11.35 -2.97 -4.62
N TRP A 204 -10.62 -1.88 -4.55
CA TRP A 204 -10.97 -0.60 -5.15
C TRP A 204 -9.71 0.05 -5.69
N TRP A 205 -9.90 0.92 -6.68
CA TRP A 205 -8.82 1.75 -7.19
C TRP A 205 -9.33 3.17 -7.47
N ARG A 206 -8.40 4.13 -7.39
CA ARG A 206 -8.66 5.51 -7.73
C ARG A 206 -7.40 6.19 -8.24
N ARG A 207 -7.55 7.06 -9.22
CA ARG A 207 -6.48 7.92 -9.71
C ARG A 207 -6.46 9.25 -8.96
N PHE A 208 -5.26 9.72 -8.59
CA PHE A 208 -4.98 10.99 -7.95
C PHE A 208 -3.88 11.71 -8.75
N GLY A 209 -4.27 12.55 -9.73
CA GLY A 209 -3.31 13.16 -10.63
C GLY A 209 -2.49 12.13 -11.40
N ASP A 210 -1.17 12.13 -11.18
CA ASP A 210 -0.25 11.16 -11.77
C ASP A 210 -0.13 9.86 -10.97
N PHE A 211 -0.68 9.83 -9.76
CA PHE A 211 -0.67 8.65 -8.90
C PHE A 211 -1.91 7.79 -9.09
N LEU A 212 -1.74 6.52 -8.84
CA LEU A 212 -2.75 5.49 -8.83
C LEU A 212 -2.68 4.75 -7.51
N LEU A 213 -3.79 4.67 -6.79
CA LEU A 213 -3.91 3.91 -5.55
C LEU A 213 -4.85 2.73 -5.75
N THR A 214 -4.40 1.55 -5.41
CA THR A 214 -5.22 0.35 -5.31
C THR A 214 -5.27 -0.15 -3.88
N VAL A 215 -6.40 -0.72 -3.49
CA VAL A 215 -6.59 -1.39 -2.20
C VAL A 215 -7.26 -2.73 -2.40
N ALA A 216 -6.94 -3.69 -1.55
CA ALA A 216 -7.53 -5.02 -1.58
C ALA A 216 -7.77 -5.57 -0.18
N ALA A 217 -8.76 -6.45 -0.05
CA ALA A 217 -9.10 -7.16 1.17
C ALA A 217 -9.48 -8.62 0.87
N ASP A 218 -9.43 -9.47 1.88
CA ASP A 218 -9.76 -10.89 1.80
C ASP A 218 -11.28 -11.18 1.77
N ARG A 219 -12.08 -10.14 1.88
CA ARG A 219 -13.56 -10.17 1.86
C ARG A 219 -14.13 -8.93 1.17
N PRO A 220 -15.40 -8.93 0.76
CA PRO A 220 -16.05 -7.72 0.25
C PRO A 220 -16.03 -6.59 1.29
N VAL A 221 -15.64 -5.41 0.86
CA VAL A 221 -15.51 -4.20 1.67
C VAL A 221 -16.06 -2.99 0.91
N PRO A 222 -16.60 -1.96 1.59
CA PRO A 222 -16.95 -0.70 0.94
C PRO A 222 -15.71 0.04 0.45
N ALA A 223 -15.90 1.06 -0.37
CA ALA A 223 -14.83 1.94 -0.79
C ALA A 223 -14.08 2.54 0.43
N PRO A 224 -12.75 2.64 0.38
CA PRO A 224 -11.98 3.12 1.51
C PRO A 224 -12.22 4.61 1.74
N LEU A 225 -12.38 4.99 3.01
CA LEU A 225 -12.59 6.38 3.39
C LEU A 225 -11.26 7.03 3.80
N PRO A 226 -10.98 8.27 3.37
CA PRO A 226 -9.78 8.97 3.78
C PRO A 226 -9.90 9.38 5.25
N LEU A 227 -8.80 9.29 5.99
CA LEU A 227 -8.67 9.84 7.35
C LEU A 227 -8.51 11.37 7.33
N GLN A 228 -8.02 11.88 6.22
CA GLN A 228 -7.89 13.31 5.93
C GLN A 228 -8.04 13.52 4.42
N GLU A 229 -8.58 14.67 4.01
CA GLU A 229 -8.75 14.99 2.60
C GLU A 229 -7.47 14.78 1.78
N PRO A 230 -7.53 14.02 0.69
CA PRO A 230 -6.35 13.65 -0.10
C PRO A 230 -5.96 14.71 -1.16
N ALA A 231 -6.41 15.95 -1.00
CA ALA A 231 -6.17 17.02 -1.99
C ALA A 231 -4.68 17.18 -2.34
N ALA A 232 -3.80 17.02 -1.34
CA ALA A 232 -2.36 17.11 -1.54
C ALA A 232 -1.83 16.02 -2.49
N LEU A 233 -2.33 14.78 -2.38
CA LEU A 233 -1.96 13.69 -3.29
C LEU A 233 -2.50 13.93 -4.71
N ALA A 234 -3.72 14.43 -4.83
CA ALA A 234 -4.36 14.70 -6.13
C ALA A 234 -3.65 15.78 -6.93
N SER A 235 -3.03 16.75 -6.25
CA SER A 235 -2.24 17.84 -6.87
C SER A 235 -0.73 17.61 -6.80
N ALA A 236 -0.29 16.43 -6.32
CA ALA A 236 1.12 16.16 -6.12
C ALA A 236 1.90 16.08 -7.43
N THR A 237 3.04 16.72 -7.46
CA THR A 237 4.06 16.45 -8.48
C THR A 237 4.95 15.33 -7.96
N PRO A 238 5.13 14.24 -8.72
CA PRO A 238 6.06 13.18 -8.35
C PRO A 238 7.45 13.74 -8.13
N SER A 239 8.03 13.49 -6.98
CA SER A 239 9.36 14.02 -6.66
C SER A 239 10.14 13.06 -5.74
N HIS A 240 11.46 13.23 -5.75
CA HIS A 240 12.35 12.54 -4.83
C HIS A 240 13.26 13.57 -4.19
N THR A 241 12.78 14.22 -3.13
CA THR A 241 13.54 15.28 -2.42
C THR A 241 14.79 14.75 -1.74
N TRP A 242 14.88 13.45 -1.48
CA TRP A 242 16.09 12.79 -0.97
C TRP A 242 17.31 12.94 -1.91
N LEU A 243 17.12 13.28 -3.19
CA LEU A 243 18.21 13.64 -4.11
C LEU A 243 18.78 15.03 -3.78
N ALA A 244 17.93 15.97 -3.36
CA ALA A 244 18.31 17.35 -3.06
C ALA A 244 18.63 17.56 -1.57
N ARG A 245 18.12 16.73 -0.69
CA ARG A 245 18.27 16.85 0.77
C ARG A 245 18.63 15.48 1.38
N PRO A 246 19.88 15.04 1.25
CA PRO A 246 20.33 13.82 1.94
C PRO A 246 20.07 13.95 3.43
N LEU A 247 19.40 12.96 4.00
CA LEU A 247 19.27 12.87 5.45
C LEU A 247 20.62 12.48 6.02
N GLY A 248 21.21 13.39 6.80
CA GLY A 248 22.50 13.18 7.51
C GLY A 248 22.43 12.04 8.53
#